data_dcc839e1b73b4cc253680901f768a624
#
_entry.id   dcc839e1b73b4cc253680901f768a624
#
_cell.length_a   1.000
_cell.length_b   1.000
_cell.length_c   1.000
_cell.angle_alpha   90.00
_cell.angle_beta   90.00
_cell.angle_gamma   90.00
#
_symmetry.space_group_name_H-M   'P 1'
#
loop_
_entity.id
_entity.type
_entity.pdbx_description
1 polymer ?
#
loop_
_entity_poly.entity_id
_entity_poly.type
_entity_poly.pdbx_seq_one_letter_code
_entity_poly.pdbx_strand_id
1 'polypeptide(L)'
;FTFYLGNFYERGQADLIPFFSFHPWLYLFLVPAVSMRLWSEERKSGSIELLLTLPVTRFDAVVGKFLAAWIFTGIALGLTFPLWLTVNYLGQPDNGVILASYLGSWLMAGGFLAIGSCASASSKSQVIAFILSGLVCLTFILMGFPLVLGALDGVLPRLLIDTIASLSFLTHFSSISKGVLSLTDIMYFLGVIIFWLLATIIIVDLRKGA
;
A
#
# COMPACT_ATOMS: atom_id res chain seq x y z
N PHE A 1 -16.24 10.64 -1.13
CA PHE A 1 -16.16 9.52 -2.07
C PHE A 1 -17.24 8.47 -1.76
N THR A 2 -17.26 7.83 -0.61
CA THR A 2 -18.17 6.71 -0.27
C THR A 2 -19.65 7.07 -0.45
N PHE A 3 -20.07 8.20 0.07
CA PHE A 3 -21.49 8.61 0.04
C PHE A 3 -21.96 9.10 -1.32
N TYR A 4 -21.12 9.81 -2.07
CA TYR A 4 -21.48 10.45 -3.34
C TYR A 4 -21.12 9.60 -4.56
N LEU A 5 -19.85 9.21 -4.73
CA LEU A 5 -19.39 8.43 -5.89
C LEU A 5 -19.67 6.93 -5.71
N GLY A 6 -19.75 6.45 -4.47
CA GLY A 6 -20.08 5.07 -4.14
C GLY A 6 -21.58 4.77 -4.17
N ASN A 7 -22.43 5.74 -4.45
CA ASN A 7 -23.90 5.62 -4.52
C ASN A 7 -24.49 4.89 -3.30
N PHE A 8 -23.91 5.15 -2.10
CA PHE A 8 -24.26 4.43 -0.87
C PHE A 8 -25.77 4.45 -0.59
N TYR A 9 -26.39 5.62 -0.70
CA TYR A 9 -27.84 5.77 -0.45
C TYR A 9 -28.73 5.18 -1.56
N GLU A 10 -28.27 5.27 -2.81
CA GLU A 10 -29.02 4.75 -3.97
C GLU A 10 -29.05 3.23 -4.01
N ARG A 11 -27.97 2.58 -3.52
CA ARG A 11 -27.88 1.12 -3.47
C ARG A 11 -28.81 0.50 -2.42
N GLY A 12 -29.18 1.24 -1.40
CA GLY A 12 -30.04 0.74 -0.31
C GLY A 12 -29.44 -0.43 0.48
N GLN A 13 -28.11 -0.62 0.38
CA GLN A 13 -27.36 -1.69 1.06
C GLN A 13 -26.46 -1.07 2.10
N ALA A 14 -26.57 -1.53 3.34
CA ALA A 14 -25.71 -1.12 4.45
C ALA A 14 -24.40 -1.93 4.39
N ASP A 15 -23.48 -1.58 3.46
CA ASP A 15 -22.16 -2.18 3.32
C ASP A 15 -21.06 -1.12 3.19
N LEU A 16 -19.80 -1.50 3.43
CA LEU A 16 -18.62 -0.66 3.25
C LEU A 16 -17.83 -1.03 1.98
N ILE A 17 -18.40 -1.81 1.07
CA ILE A 17 -17.74 -2.18 -0.19
C ILE A 17 -17.32 -0.94 -1.00
N PRO A 18 -18.20 0.09 -1.17
CA PRO A 18 -17.81 1.31 -1.87
C PRO A 18 -16.67 2.06 -1.18
N PHE A 19 -16.60 2.04 0.15
CA PHE A 19 -15.52 2.66 0.91
C PHE A 19 -14.18 1.99 0.61
N PHE A 20 -14.10 0.68 0.71
CA PHE A 20 -12.86 -0.06 0.48
C PHE A 20 -12.46 -0.11 -0.99
N SER A 21 -13.38 -0.07 -1.93
CA SER A 21 -13.06 -0.06 -3.38
C SER A 21 -12.24 1.17 -3.82
N PHE A 22 -12.35 2.27 -3.09
CA PHE A 22 -11.56 3.49 -3.33
C PHE A 22 -10.18 3.48 -2.65
N HIS A 23 -9.92 2.59 -1.68
CA HIS A 23 -8.65 2.57 -0.93
C HIS A 23 -7.42 2.41 -1.82
N PRO A 24 -7.35 1.54 -2.83
CA PRO A 24 -6.18 1.44 -3.70
C PRO A 24 -5.84 2.76 -4.38
N TRP A 25 -6.86 3.50 -4.81
CA TRP A 25 -6.70 4.79 -5.48
C TRP A 25 -6.32 5.92 -4.51
N LEU A 26 -6.90 5.93 -3.31
CA LEU A 26 -6.52 6.88 -2.26
C LEU A 26 -5.08 6.65 -1.81
N TYR A 27 -4.70 5.40 -1.60
CA TYR A 27 -3.36 5.03 -1.16
C TYR A 27 -2.29 5.34 -2.21
N LEU A 28 -2.65 5.33 -3.49
CA LEU A 28 -1.75 5.73 -4.58
C LEU A 28 -1.19 7.15 -4.40
N PHE A 29 -1.92 8.03 -3.74
CA PHE A 29 -1.50 9.41 -3.46
C PHE A 29 -1.07 9.61 -2.01
N LEU A 30 -1.85 9.13 -1.04
CA LEU A 30 -1.61 9.38 0.37
C LEU A 30 -0.36 8.66 0.89
N VAL A 31 -0.17 7.41 0.50
CA VAL A 31 0.94 6.61 1.02
C VAL A 31 2.30 7.09 0.47
N PRO A 32 2.47 7.37 -0.84
CA PRO A 32 3.66 8.04 -1.35
C PRO A 32 3.93 9.40 -0.70
N ALA A 33 2.90 10.18 -0.38
CA ALA A 33 3.07 11.46 0.30
C ALA A 33 3.62 11.31 1.74
N VAL A 34 3.24 10.25 2.45
CA VAL A 34 3.79 9.92 3.78
C VAL A 34 5.22 9.39 3.64
N SER A 35 5.45 8.48 2.69
CA SER A 35 6.73 7.78 2.56
C SER A 35 7.85 8.60 1.91
N MET A 36 7.51 9.64 1.13
CA MET A 36 8.51 10.43 0.40
C MET A 36 9.57 11.07 1.30
N ARG A 37 9.24 11.34 2.58
CA ARG A 37 10.14 11.99 3.55
C ARG A 37 10.98 11.03 4.38
N LEU A 38 10.68 9.72 4.36
CA LEU A 38 11.30 8.75 5.26
C LEU A 38 12.83 8.72 5.18
N TRP A 39 13.41 8.95 3.99
CA TRP A 39 14.84 8.92 3.73
C TRP A 39 15.35 10.13 2.95
N SER A 40 14.53 10.68 2.04
CA SER A 40 14.98 11.75 1.14
C SER A 40 15.36 13.03 1.87
N GLU A 41 14.70 13.34 3.00
CA GLU A 41 14.99 14.52 3.82
C GLU A 41 16.34 14.39 4.54
N GLU A 42 16.63 13.21 5.11
CA GLU A 42 17.92 12.94 5.75
C GLU A 42 19.07 12.89 4.74
N ARG A 43 18.79 12.41 3.53
CA ARG A 43 19.76 12.45 2.44
C ARG A 43 20.03 13.86 1.93
N LYS A 44 18.99 14.70 1.89
CA LYS A 44 19.13 16.10 1.47
C LYS A 44 19.90 16.93 2.49
N SER A 45 19.67 16.70 3.78
CA SER A 45 20.36 17.41 4.89
C SER A 45 21.73 16.85 5.22
N GLY A 46 22.10 15.67 4.69
CA GLY A 46 23.34 14.97 5.06
C GLY A 46 23.28 14.28 6.44
N SER A 47 22.16 14.37 7.16
CA SER A 47 22.00 13.75 8.48
C SER A 47 21.97 12.22 8.45
N ILE A 48 21.87 11.62 7.29
CA ILE A 48 21.97 10.17 7.11
C ILE A 48 23.33 9.63 7.59
N GLU A 49 24.41 10.39 7.42
CA GLU A 49 25.75 10.01 7.90
C GLU A 49 25.79 9.96 9.42
N LEU A 50 25.17 10.92 10.11
CA LEU A 50 25.04 10.92 11.57
C LEU A 50 24.20 9.73 12.07
N LEU A 51 23.12 9.40 11.37
CA LEU A 51 22.30 8.24 11.71
C LEU A 51 23.09 6.93 11.58
N LEU A 52 23.98 6.82 10.59
CA LEU A 52 24.81 5.65 10.37
C LEU A 52 26.02 5.54 11.34
N THR A 53 26.37 6.61 12.06
CA THR A 53 27.39 6.58 13.13
C THR A 53 26.85 6.16 14.48
N LEU A 54 25.52 6.16 14.64
CA LEU A 54 24.87 5.65 15.86
C LEU A 54 25.05 4.12 15.97
N PRO A 55 25.06 3.56 17.18
CA PRO A 55 25.16 2.13 17.42
C PRO A 55 23.84 1.39 17.10
N VAL A 56 23.26 1.71 15.95
CA VAL A 56 21.99 1.13 15.45
C VAL A 56 22.27 0.41 14.14
N THR A 57 21.77 -0.80 13.99
CA THR A 57 21.93 -1.50 12.70
C THR A 57 21.08 -0.85 11.63
N ARG A 58 21.49 -0.95 10.37
CA ARG A 58 20.73 -0.44 9.22
C ARG A 58 19.36 -1.09 9.11
N PHE A 59 19.31 -2.38 9.44
CA PHE A 59 18.07 -3.13 9.50
C PHE A 59 17.10 -2.49 10.50
N ASP A 60 17.56 -2.19 11.72
CA ASP A 60 16.72 -1.57 12.75
C ASP A 60 16.24 -0.18 12.32
N ALA A 61 17.10 0.61 11.68
CA ALA A 61 16.73 1.94 11.19
C ALA A 61 15.65 1.86 10.09
N VAL A 62 15.81 0.94 9.11
CA VAL A 62 14.84 0.77 8.01
C VAL A 62 13.52 0.22 8.54
N VAL A 63 13.57 -0.85 9.32
CA VAL A 63 12.38 -1.48 9.89
C VAL A 63 11.67 -0.54 10.86
N GLY A 64 12.42 0.17 11.72
CA GLY A 64 11.86 1.11 12.68
C GLY A 64 11.10 2.25 12.02
N LYS A 65 11.66 2.88 10.99
CA LYS A 65 10.99 3.93 10.22
C LYS A 65 9.76 3.42 9.47
N PHE A 66 9.90 2.24 8.85
CA PHE A 66 8.78 1.60 8.18
C PHE A 66 7.62 1.31 9.14
N LEU A 67 7.92 0.68 10.29
CA LEU A 67 6.91 0.35 11.29
C LEU A 67 6.23 1.60 11.86
N ALA A 68 7.00 2.67 12.14
CA ALA A 68 6.42 3.93 12.59
C ALA A 68 5.42 4.50 11.58
N ALA A 69 5.77 4.53 10.30
CA ALA A 69 4.88 4.99 9.23
C ALA A 69 3.69 4.04 9.01
N TRP A 70 3.90 2.73 9.13
CA TRP A 70 2.85 1.73 8.97
C TRP A 70 1.84 1.75 10.13
N ILE A 71 2.31 1.93 11.36
CA ILE A 71 1.43 2.14 12.53
C ILE A 71 0.66 3.45 12.37
N PHE A 72 1.31 4.52 11.91
CA PHE A 72 0.65 5.80 11.64
C PHE A 72 -0.51 5.65 10.63
N THR A 73 -0.28 4.94 9.51
CA THR A 73 -1.34 4.66 8.54
C THR A 73 -2.43 3.76 9.11
N GLY A 74 -2.07 2.80 9.98
CA GLY A 74 -3.03 1.97 10.71
C GLY A 74 -3.91 2.78 11.65
N ILE A 75 -3.34 3.74 12.38
CA ILE A 75 -4.11 4.67 13.24
C ILE A 75 -5.05 5.53 12.38
N ALA A 76 -4.55 6.10 11.28
CA ALA A 76 -5.36 6.90 10.36
C ALA A 76 -6.55 6.09 9.79
N LEU A 77 -6.29 4.83 9.42
CA LEU A 77 -7.34 3.91 8.98
C LEU A 77 -8.31 3.58 10.13
N GLY A 78 -7.82 3.35 11.34
CA GLY A 78 -8.63 3.11 12.53
C GLY A 78 -9.54 4.28 12.88
N LEU A 79 -9.13 5.52 12.63
CA LEU A 79 -9.97 6.70 12.81
C LEU A 79 -11.18 6.76 11.87
N THR A 80 -11.26 5.90 10.85
CA THR A 80 -12.46 5.74 10.01
C THR A 80 -13.52 4.81 10.63
N PHE A 81 -13.27 4.26 11.82
CA PHE A 81 -14.22 3.39 12.58
C PHE A 81 -15.63 3.96 12.75
N PRO A 82 -15.86 5.30 12.87
CA PRO A 82 -17.23 5.82 12.90
C PRO A 82 -18.09 5.42 11.68
N LEU A 83 -17.47 5.22 10.50
CA LEU A 83 -18.20 4.71 9.32
C LEU A 83 -18.72 3.29 9.54
N TRP A 84 -17.96 2.43 10.23
CA TRP A 84 -18.38 1.09 10.60
C TRP A 84 -19.58 1.13 11.55
N LEU A 85 -19.57 2.01 12.56
CA LEU A 85 -20.71 2.21 13.46
C LEU A 85 -21.94 2.70 12.70
N THR A 86 -21.76 3.65 11.76
CA THR A 86 -22.86 4.20 10.96
C THR A 86 -23.54 3.11 10.14
N VAL A 87 -22.77 2.24 9.49
CA VAL A 87 -23.32 1.16 8.65
C VAL A 87 -24.05 0.11 9.50
N ASN A 88 -23.55 -0.22 10.71
CA ASN A 88 -24.25 -1.10 11.66
C ASN A 88 -25.54 -0.48 12.21
N TYR A 89 -25.59 0.85 12.33
CA TYR A 89 -26.82 1.55 12.73
C TYR A 89 -27.87 1.56 11.62
N LEU A 90 -27.46 1.65 10.36
CA LEU A 90 -28.34 1.70 9.19
C LEU A 90 -28.84 0.33 8.74
N GLY A 91 -28.17 -0.75 9.11
CA GLY A 91 -28.56 -2.10 8.70
C GLY A 91 -27.80 -3.19 9.43
N GLN A 92 -27.74 -4.38 8.84
CA GLN A 92 -27.02 -5.54 9.37
C GLN A 92 -25.92 -5.96 8.38
N PRO A 93 -24.77 -5.24 8.35
CA PRO A 93 -23.65 -5.60 7.50
C PRO A 93 -22.94 -6.86 8.03
N ASP A 94 -22.26 -7.55 7.13
CA ASP A 94 -21.32 -8.61 7.55
C ASP A 94 -20.07 -7.99 8.16
N ASN A 95 -20.00 -8.02 9.50
CA ASN A 95 -18.87 -7.45 10.24
C ASN A 95 -17.56 -8.21 10.01
N GLY A 96 -17.62 -9.48 9.61
CA GLY A 96 -16.44 -10.27 9.24
C GLY A 96 -15.81 -9.75 7.96
N VAL A 97 -16.62 -9.42 6.96
CA VAL A 97 -16.17 -8.81 5.69
C VAL A 97 -15.57 -7.42 5.95
N ILE A 98 -16.17 -6.62 6.82
CA ILE A 98 -15.66 -5.30 7.17
C ILE A 98 -14.29 -5.44 7.85
N LEU A 99 -14.15 -6.29 8.85
CA LEU A 99 -12.88 -6.51 9.55
C LEU A 99 -11.78 -7.01 8.59
N ALA A 100 -12.11 -7.98 7.74
CA ALA A 100 -11.20 -8.49 6.71
C ALA A 100 -10.72 -7.35 5.78
N SER A 101 -11.65 -6.49 5.35
CA SER A 101 -11.35 -5.35 4.48
C SER A 101 -10.44 -4.31 5.16
N TYR A 102 -10.63 -4.03 6.46
CA TYR A 102 -9.73 -3.18 7.24
C TYR A 102 -8.32 -3.78 7.31
N LEU A 103 -8.20 -5.06 7.62
CA LEU A 103 -6.91 -5.76 7.67
C LEU A 103 -6.22 -5.79 6.31
N GLY A 104 -6.96 -6.13 5.24
CA GLY A 104 -6.44 -6.13 3.88
C GLY A 104 -5.97 -4.74 3.42
N SER A 105 -6.74 -3.71 3.77
CA SER A 105 -6.38 -2.31 3.50
C SER A 105 -5.09 -1.91 4.22
N TRP A 106 -4.92 -2.30 5.48
CA TRP A 106 -3.70 -2.02 6.24
C TRP A 106 -2.48 -2.76 5.70
N LEU A 107 -2.63 -4.03 5.29
CA LEU A 107 -1.57 -4.79 4.62
C LEU A 107 -1.18 -4.16 3.29
N MET A 108 -2.15 -3.76 2.48
CA MET A 108 -1.91 -3.07 1.20
C MET A 108 -1.18 -1.74 1.41
N ALA A 109 -1.56 -0.94 2.43
CA ALA A 109 -0.85 0.27 2.81
C ALA A 109 0.62 -0.01 3.17
N GLY A 110 0.90 -1.12 3.86
CA GLY A 110 2.26 -1.59 4.15
C GLY A 110 3.07 -1.85 2.88
N GLY A 111 2.48 -2.51 1.88
CA GLY A 111 3.10 -2.73 0.58
C GLY A 111 3.47 -1.42 -0.12
N PHE A 112 2.56 -0.46 -0.17
CA PHE A 112 2.81 0.86 -0.75
C PHE A 112 3.87 1.65 0.03
N LEU A 113 3.85 1.58 1.36
CA LEU A 113 4.87 2.21 2.21
C LEU A 113 6.26 1.63 1.99
N ALA A 114 6.38 0.32 1.83
CA ALA A 114 7.66 -0.33 1.57
C ALA A 114 8.24 0.10 0.21
N ILE A 115 7.41 0.17 -0.85
CA ILE A 115 7.77 0.73 -2.15
C ILE A 115 8.22 2.19 -1.99
N GLY A 116 7.43 2.98 -1.27
CA GLY A 116 7.73 4.40 -1.04
C GLY A 116 8.99 4.63 -0.22
N SER A 117 9.28 3.77 0.76
CA SER A 117 10.54 3.79 1.52
C SER A 117 11.74 3.58 0.60
N CYS A 118 11.67 2.61 -0.31
CA CYS A 118 12.71 2.33 -1.30
C CYS A 118 12.90 3.51 -2.28
N ALA A 119 11.82 4.09 -2.78
CA ALA A 119 11.85 5.27 -3.65
C ALA A 119 12.46 6.48 -2.91
N SER A 120 12.10 6.70 -1.65
CA SER A 120 12.63 7.75 -0.80
C SER A 120 14.13 7.58 -0.54
N ALA A 121 14.59 6.34 -0.28
CA ALA A 121 16.00 6.04 -0.12
C ALA A 121 16.81 6.23 -1.42
N SER A 122 16.17 6.17 -2.58
CA SER A 122 16.81 6.32 -3.89
C SER A 122 17.07 7.77 -4.29
N SER A 123 16.38 8.76 -3.71
CA SER A 123 16.41 10.17 -4.13
C SER A 123 16.71 11.13 -2.98
N LYS A 124 17.44 12.23 -3.29
CA LYS A 124 17.60 13.40 -2.39
C LYS A 124 16.41 14.37 -2.47
N SER A 125 15.53 14.22 -3.47
CA SER A 125 14.35 15.06 -3.69
C SER A 125 13.07 14.33 -3.27
N GLN A 126 12.31 14.92 -2.36
CA GLN A 126 11.02 14.40 -1.91
C GLN A 126 10.02 14.27 -3.07
N VAL A 127 10.02 15.24 -4.00
CA VAL A 127 9.12 15.24 -5.16
C VAL A 127 9.43 14.07 -6.10
N ILE A 128 10.72 13.81 -6.37
CA ILE A 128 11.13 12.67 -7.19
C ILE A 128 10.77 11.36 -6.49
N ALA A 129 10.99 11.27 -5.18
CA ALA A 129 10.62 10.09 -4.39
C ALA A 129 9.10 9.83 -4.44
N PHE A 130 8.28 10.89 -4.32
CA PHE A 130 6.82 10.80 -4.45
C PHE A 130 6.40 10.28 -5.83
N ILE A 131 6.90 10.88 -6.91
CA ILE A 131 6.55 10.50 -8.28
C ILE A 131 6.99 9.05 -8.55
N LEU A 132 8.21 8.68 -8.18
CA LEU A 132 8.73 7.33 -8.39
C LEU A 132 7.92 6.29 -7.63
N SER A 133 7.62 6.56 -6.35
CA SER A 133 6.76 5.71 -5.53
C SER A 133 5.38 5.54 -6.16
N GLY A 134 4.74 6.66 -6.55
CA GLY A 134 3.43 6.64 -7.18
C GLY A 134 3.41 5.85 -8.49
N LEU A 135 4.42 6.00 -9.35
CA LEU A 135 4.53 5.26 -10.61
C LEU A 135 4.66 3.75 -10.37
N VAL A 136 5.52 3.34 -9.43
CA VAL A 136 5.68 1.91 -9.11
C VAL A 136 4.38 1.35 -8.52
N CYS A 137 3.77 2.05 -7.56
CA CYS A 137 2.49 1.63 -6.97
C CYS A 137 1.38 1.55 -8.02
N LEU A 138 1.29 2.53 -8.94
CA LEU A 138 0.35 2.53 -10.05
C LEU A 138 0.54 1.30 -10.94
N THR A 139 1.79 0.93 -11.24
CA THR A 139 2.08 -0.27 -12.04
C THR A 139 1.52 -1.52 -11.37
N PHE A 140 1.73 -1.70 -10.06
CA PHE A 140 1.17 -2.83 -9.31
C PHE A 140 -0.37 -2.82 -9.25
N ILE A 141 -1.02 -1.65 -9.26
CA ILE A 141 -2.48 -1.55 -9.38
C ILE A 141 -2.92 -1.95 -10.79
N LEU A 142 -2.31 -1.38 -11.83
CA LEU A 142 -2.70 -1.60 -13.22
C LEU A 142 -2.51 -3.04 -13.69
N MET A 143 -1.57 -3.79 -13.13
CA MET A 143 -1.37 -5.22 -13.43
C MET A 143 -2.63 -6.08 -13.19
N GLY A 144 -3.55 -5.67 -12.30
CA GLY A 144 -4.82 -6.36 -12.06
C GLY A 144 -6.03 -5.65 -12.64
N PHE A 145 -5.83 -4.56 -13.36
CA PHE A 145 -6.95 -3.79 -13.88
C PHE A 145 -7.56 -4.50 -15.10
N PRO A 146 -8.88 -4.78 -15.11
CA PRO A 146 -9.52 -5.60 -16.14
C PRO A 146 -9.28 -5.11 -17.57
N LEU A 147 -9.21 -3.78 -17.77
CA LEU A 147 -8.98 -3.18 -19.08
C LEU A 147 -7.54 -3.48 -19.58
N VAL A 148 -6.56 -3.48 -18.67
CA VAL A 148 -5.16 -3.80 -18.99
C VAL A 148 -5.02 -5.28 -19.31
N LEU A 149 -5.61 -6.17 -18.49
CA LEU A 149 -5.61 -7.61 -18.73
C LEU A 149 -6.32 -7.96 -20.03
N GLY A 150 -7.46 -7.32 -20.33
CA GLY A 150 -8.19 -7.51 -21.59
C GLY A 150 -7.41 -7.03 -22.82
N ALA A 151 -6.60 -5.98 -22.70
CA ALA A 151 -5.74 -5.51 -23.80
C ALA A 151 -4.55 -6.45 -24.04
N LEU A 152 -4.12 -7.20 -23.04
CA LEU A 152 -3.06 -8.19 -23.14
C LEU A 152 -3.58 -9.55 -23.60
N ASP A 153 -4.89 -9.79 -23.48
CA ASP A 153 -5.54 -11.02 -23.94
C ASP A 153 -5.49 -11.04 -25.50
N GLY A 154 -4.87 -12.06 -26.04
CA GLY A 154 -4.59 -12.17 -27.48
C GLY A 154 -3.19 -11.76 -27.94
N VAL A 155 -2.41 -11.05 -27.10
CA VAL A 155 -1.00 -10.69 -27.38
C VAL A 155 -0.04 -11.59 -26.60
N LEU A 156 -0.41 -11.95 -25.37
CA LEU A 156 0.41 -12.76 -24.47
C LEU A 156 -0.25 -14.12 -24.19
N PRO A 157 0.55 -15.17 -23.92
CA PRO A 157 0.03 -16.45 -23.42
C PRO A 157 -0.71 -16.25 -22.09
N ARG A 158 -1.80 -16.98 -21.88
CA ARG A 158 -2.61 -16.90 -20.66
C ARG A 158 -1.80 -17.07 -19.37
N LEU A 159 -0.80 -17.93 -19.38
CA LEU A 159 0.09 -18.15 -18.24
C LEU A 159 0.81 -16.86 -17.80
N LEU A 160 1.24 -16.01 -18.74
CA LEU A 160 1.86 -14.72 -18.44
C LEU A 160 0.84 -13.71 -17.92
N ILE A 161 -0.38 -13.70 -18.47
CA ILE A 161 -1.47 -12.82 -18.01
C ILE A 161 -1.84 -13.17 -16.57
N ASP A 162 -1.98 -14.45 -16.25
CA ASP A 162 -2.29 -14.94 -14.91
C ASP A 162 -1.17 -14.59 -13.92
N THR A 163 0.10 -14.69 -14.35
CA THR A 163 1.25 -14.30 -13.52
C THR A 163 1.26 -12.79 -13.26
N ILE A 164 0.98 -11.96 -14.27
CA ILE A 164 0.88 -10.51 -14.12
C ILE A 164 -0.27 -10.15 -13.17
N ALA A 165 -1.44 -10.77 -13.37
CA ALA A 165 -2.60 -10.55 -12.50
C ALA A 165 -2.33 -10.95 -11.04
N SER A 166 -1.56 -12.02 -10.81
CA SER A 166 -1.18 -12.47 -9.46
C SER A 166 -0.17 -11.56 -8.76
N LEU A 167 0.51 -10.66 -9.47
CA LEU A 167 1.39 -9.65 -8.89
C LEU A 167 0.65 -8.36 -8.53
N SER A 168 -0.66 -8.27 -8.81
CA SER A 168 -1.42 -7.05 -8.59
C SER A 168 -1.96 -6.91 -7.18
N PHE A 169 -1.84 -5.71 -6.62
CA PHE A 169 -2.51 -5.32 -5.37
C PHE A 169 -4.04 -5.43 -5.46
N LEU A 170 -4.63 -5.09 -6.62
CA LEU A 170 -6.09 -5.15 -6.80
C LEU A 170 -6.62 -6.57 -6.71
N THR A 171 -5.95 -7.54 -7.31
CA THR A 171 -6.38 -8.94 -7.31
C THR A 171 -6.50 -9.48 -5.89
N HIS A 172 -5.44 -9.33 -5.08
CA HIS A 172 -5.41 -9.81 -3.71
C HIS A 172 -6.33 -9.00 -2.78
N PHE A 173 -6.36 -7.68 -2.94
CA PHE A 173 -7.23 -6.84 -2.14
C PHE A 173 -8.71 -7.07 -2.44
N SER A 174 -9.09 -7.31 -3.71
CA SER A 174 -10.48 -7.60 -4.07
C SER A 174 -10.98 -8.94 -3.49
N SER A 175 -10.11 -9.92 -3.33
CA SER A 175 -10.41 -11.18 -2.63
C SER A 175 -10.70 -10.93 -1.15
N ILE A 176 -9.82 -10.21 -0.47
CA ILE A 176 -9.95 -9.89 0.95
C ILE A 176 -11.20 -9.02 1.22
N SER A 177 -11.47 -8.03 0.36
CA SER A 177 -12.64 -7.14 0.50
C SER A 177 -13.99 -7.83 0.33
N LYS A 178 -14.00 -9.06 -0.21
CA LYS A 178 -15.17 -9.94 -0.25
C LYS A 178 -15.28 -10.86 0.98
N GLY A 179 -14.43 -10.68 1.98
CA GLY A 179 -14.41 -11.47 3.20
C GLY A 179 -13.61 -12.77 3.12
N VAL A 180 -12.88 -13.02 2.01
CA VAL A 180 -12.05 -14.21 1.85
C VAL A 180 -10.61 -13.86 2.25
N LEU A 181 -10.25 -14.13 3.50
CA LEU A 181 -8.87 -14.02 3.98
C LEU A 181 -8.10 -15.30 3.62
N SER A 182 -7.51 -15.34 2.43
CA SER A 182 -6.65 -16.45 2.07
C SER A 182 -5.23 -16.25 2.60
N LEU A 183 -4.57 -17.33 2.99
CA LEU A 183 -3.16 -17.30 3.38
C LEU A 183 -2.28 -16.78 2.26
N THR A 184 -2.64 -17.07 1.01
CA THR A 184 -1.94 -16.62 -0.20
C THR A 184 -1.92 -15.10 -0.29
N ASP A 185 -3.05 -14.42 -0.02
CA ASP A 185 -3.15 -12.96 -0.11
C ASP A 185 -2.31 -12.29 0.99
N ILE A 186 -2.31 -12.84 2.21
CA ILE A 186 -1.48 -12.34 3.32
C ILE A 186 0.00 -12.52 3.00
N MET A 187 0.41 -13.71 2.54
CA MET A 187 1.78 -14.01 2.16
C MET A 187 2.27 -13.13 1.00
N TYR A 188 1.40 -12.82 0.05
CA TYR A 188 1.71 -11.88 -1.04
C TYR A 188 2.08 -10.50 -0.48
N PHE A 189 1.22 -9.87 0.33
CA PHE A 189 1.51 -8.55 0.89
C PHE A 189 2.75 -8.55 1.77
N LEU A 190 2.94 -9.55 2.62
CA LEU A 190 4.14 -9.69 3.45
C LEU A 190 5.39 -9.88 2.58
N GLY A 191 5.31 -10.67 1.52
CA GLY A 191 6.39 -10.86 0.57
C GLY A 191 6.80 -9.56 -0.14
N VAL A 192 5.83 -8.78 -0.58
CA VAL A 192 6.08 -7.46 -1.18
C VAL A 192 6.74 -6.51 -0.18
N ILE A 193 6.24 -6.46 1.07
CA ILE A 193 6.82 -5.63 2.14
C ILE A 193 8.28 -6.02 2.38
N ILE A 194 8.55 -7.31 2.59
CA ILE A 194 9.91 -7.80 2.87
C ILE A 194 10.83 -7.51 1.69
N PHE A 195 10.41 -7.79 0.46
CA PHE A 195 11.20 -7.55 -0.74
C PHE A 195 11.64 -6.09 -0.86
N TRP A 196 10.70 -5.15 -0.73
CA TRP A 196 11.01 -3.72 -0.87
C TRP A 196 11.78 -3.15 0.32
N LEU A 197 11.61 -3.68 1.53
CA LEU A 197 12.44 -3.31 2.68
C LEU A 197 13.88 -3.80 2.52
N LEU A 198 14.10 -5.02 2.02
CA LEU A 198 15.44 -5.51 1.70
C LEU A 198 16.09 -4.65 0.62
N ALA A 199 15.36 -4.28 -0.43
CA ALA A 199 15.84 -3.34 -1.44
C ALA A 199 16.23 -1.98 -0.82
N THR A 200 15.43 -1.48 0.12
CA THR A 200 15.73 -0.23 0.85
C THR A 200 17.04 -0.35 1.64
N ILE A 201 17.26 -1.44 2.36
CA ILE A 201 18.49 -1.68 3.13
C ILE A 201 19.72 -1.67 2.20
N ILE A 202 19.63 -2.34 1.05
CA ILE A 202 20.71 -2.38 0.06
C ILE A 202 21.00 -0.99 -0.49
N ILE A 203 19.96 -0.20 -0.83
CA ILE A 203 20.13 1.15 -1.35
C ILE A 203 20.77 2.09 -0.32
N VAL A 204 20.31 2.01 0.94
CA VAL A 204 20.89 2.81 2.04
C VAL A 204 22.36 2.44 2.25
N ASP A 205 22.73 1.17 2.07
CA ASP A 205 24.12 0.70 2.19
C ASP A 205 25.02 1.19 1.03
N LEU A 206 24.57 1.00 -0.21
CA LEU A 206 25.35 1.35 -1.40
C LEU A 206 25.61 2.86 -1.51
N ARG A 207 24.77 3.69 -0.94
CA ARG A 207 24.83 5.15 -1.09
C ARG A 207 25.43 5.89 0.10
N LYS A 208 26.33 5.22 0.85
CA LYS A 208 27.05 5.78 2.00
C LYS A 208 28.05 6.90 1.68
N GLY A 209 28.38 7.11 0.44
CA GLY A 209 29.45 8.04 0.05
C GLY A 209 29.13 8.90 -1.17
N ALA A 210 27.84 9.07 -1.50
CA ALA A 210 27.41 9.85 -2.68
C ALA A 210 26.60 11.09 -2.31
#